data_8b8024d60a47ee0425e0f098be011b90
#
_entry.id   8b8024d60a47ee0425e0f098be011b90
#
_cell.length_a   1.000
_cell.length_b   1.000
_cell.length_c   1.000
_cell.angle_alpha   90.00
_cell.angle_beta   90.00
_cell.angle_gamma   90.00
#
_symmetry.space_group_name_H-M   'P 1'
#
loop_
_entity.id
_entity.type
_entity.pdbx_description
1 polymer ?
#
loop_
_entity_poly.entity_id
_entity_poly.type
_entity_poly.pdbx_seq_one_letter_code
_entity_poly.pdbx_strand_id
1 'polypeptide(L)'
;PRARFPVVDFHGHPGNLTSSETVERVVAAMDELNVQVMVQAIPSSGTRLTRQIDAVRASGYSERFVFFASLDLENVGPGSGARIAAQLEEDIQAGAVGIGEIQKSFGLTTRKVDGSRLKLDDPELDVVWETAGRLEIPVFIHTGDPPEFFESLDYKNERWLEMALFPNRQFNDLSRFPGFDELMAERDRLIAKHPDTTWVLAHMGWHTQNLARLGEIFDQHPNVHAEVGAILYDLGRQPRFAREFFTKYSDRILFGKDSFRPEEYPYYWRVFETADEYFDYYRDYHAFWKLYGMDLPNDVLRQVYFGNALRIIPRISTAGFPES
;
A
#
# COMPACT_ATOMS: atom_id res chain seq x y z
N PRO A 1 -16.00 -6.45 -16.20
CA PRO A 1 -14.89 -5.68 -16.78
C PRO A 1 -13.56 -6.15 -16.21
N ARG A 2 -12.53 -6.22 -17.04
CA ARG A 2 -11.17 -6.60 -16.66
C ARG A 2 -10.20 -5.49 -17.08
N ALA A 3 -9.05 -5.39 -16.44
CA ALA A 3 -8.02 -4.43 -16.77
C ALA A 3 -7.55 -4.57 -18.22
N ARG A 4 -7.24 -3.44 -18.86
CA ARG A 4 -6.75 -3.39 -20.27
C ARG A 4 -5.41 -4.10 -20.44
N PHE A 5 -4.56 -4.06 -19.45
CA PHE A 5 -3.26 -4.75 -19.38
C PHE A 5 -3.21 -5.65 -18.16
N PRO A 6 -2.33 -6.67 -18.13
CA PRO A 6 -2.08 -7.44 -16.90
C PRO A 6 -1.65 -6.54 -15.76
N VAL A 7 -2.07 -6.89 -14.54
CA VAL A 7 -1.85 -6.07 -13.34
C VAL A 7 -1.04 -6.84 -12.31
N VAL A 8 -0.11 -6.17 -11.66
CA VAL A 8 0.40 -6.55 -10.33
C VAL A 8 -0.41 -5.80 -9.29
N ASP A 9 -1.18 -6.50 -8.48
CA ASP A 9 -1.83 -5.90 -7.31
C ASP A 9 -0.83 -5.84 -6.16
N PHE A 10 -0.25 -4.66 -5.94
CA PHE A 10 0.78 -4.45 -4.92
C PHE A 10 0.22 -4.44 -3.49
N HIS A 11 -1.09 -4.22 -3.33
CA HIS A 11 -1.78 -4.12 -2.04
C HIS A 11 -2.85 -5.20 -1.89
N GLY A 12 -2.42 -6.47 -1.98
CA GLY A 12 -3.31 -7.61 -1.92
C GLY A 12 -3.61 -8.07 -0.49
N HIS A 13 -4.90 -8.22 -0.18
CA HIS A 13 -5.38 -8.84 1.05
C HIS A 13 -6.35 -9.99 0.73
N PRO A 14 -5.89 -11.06 0.06
CA PRO A 14 -6.76 -12.16 -0.40
C PRO A 14 -7.22 -13.11 0.72
N GLY A 15 -6.87 -12.83 1.96
CA GLY A 15 -7.01 -13.74 3.10
C GLY A 15 -5.77 -14.63 3.27
N ASN A 16 -5.83 -15.56 4.22
CA ASN A 16 -4.72 -16.49 4.45
C ASN A 16 -4.70 -17.56 3.35
N LEU A 17 -3.62 -17.64 2.60
CA LEU A 17 -3.41 -18.61 1.50
C LEU A 17 -2.82 -19.92 2.07
N THR A 18 -3.62 -20.69 2.82
CA THR A 18 -3.15 -21.87 3.56
C THR A 18 -3.70 -23.20 3.03
N SER A 19 -4.51 -23.18 1.96
CA SER A 19 -5.03 -24.36 1.29
C SER A 19 -5.13 -24.16 -0.21
N SER A 20 -5.02 -25.23 -1.00
CA SER A 20 -5.18 -25.20 -2.46
C SER A 20 -6.54 -24.61 -2.86
N GLU A 21 -7.63 -24.96 -2.18
CA GLU A 21 -8.96 -24.44 -2.45
C GLU A 21 -9.02 -22.92 -2.34
N THR A 22 -8.40 -22.34 -1.29
CA THR A 22 -8.36 -20.89 -1.12
C THR A 22 -7.52 -20.24 -2.21
N VAL A 23 -6.37 -20.81 -2.55
CA VAL A 23 -5.48 -20.31 -3.60
C VAL A 23 -6.18 -20.32 -4.96
N GLU A 24 -6.79 -21.45 -5.34
CA GLU A 24 -7.51 -21.63 -6.61
C GLU A 24 -8.66 -20.63 -6.76
N ARG A 25 -9.43 -20.45 -5.70
CA ARG A 25 -10.53 -19.45 -5.69
C ARG A 25 -10.02 -18.01 -5.93
N VAL A 26 -8.92 -17.64 -5.28
CA VAL A 26 -8.32 -16.31 -5.47
C VAL A 26 -7.78 -16.15 -6.88
N VAL A 27 -7.06 -17.16 -7.39
CA VAL A 27 -6.52 -17.15 -8.76
C VAL A 27 -7.63 -17.05 -9.80
N ALA A 28 -8.73 -17.79 -9.65
CA ALA A 28 -9.87 -17.71 -10.56
C ALA A 28 -10.43 -16.27 -10.64
N ALA A 29 -10.59 -15.61 -9.51
CA ALA A 29 -11.01 -14.21 -9.49
C ALA A 29 -9.95 -13.24 -10.09
N MET A 30 -8.67 -13.49 -9.84
CA MET A 30 -7.57 -12.73 -10.47
C MET A 30 -7.61 -12.85 -12.00
N ASP A 31 -7.86 -14.05 -12.53
CA ASP A 31 -7.94 -14.30 -13.99
C ASP A 31 -9.09 -13.51 -14.64
N GLU A 32 -10.26 -13.46 -14.00
CA GLU A 32 -11.38 -12.67 -14.47
C GLU A 32 -11.07 -11.17 -14.54
N LEU A 33 -10.26 -10.68 -13.62
CA LEU A 33 -9.90 -9.27 -13.48
C LEU A 33 -8.68 -8.85 -14.31
N ASN A 34 -7.90 -9.78 -14.84
CA ASN A 34 -6.57 -9.58 -15.43
C ASN A 34 -5.49 -9.20 -14.41
N VAL A 35 -5.63 -9.65 -13.15
CA VAL A 35 -4.58 -9.53 -12.13
C VAL A 35 -3.63 -10.70 -12.30
N GLN A 36 -2.43 -10.45 -12.77
CA GLN A 36 -1.45 -11.50 -13.09
C GLN A 36 -0.67 -11.94 -11.85
N VAL A 37 -0.26 -10.99 -11.01
CA VAL A 37 0.44 -11.25 -9.75
C VAL A 37 -0.19 -10.44 -8.64
N MET A 38 -0.27 -11.03 -7.45
CA MET A 38 -0.72 -10.35 -6.23
C MET A 38 0.37 -10.40 -5.16
N VAL A 39 0.65 -9.27 -4.56
CA VAL A 39 1.46 -9.20 -3.34
C VAL A 39 0.57 -9.60 -2.18
N GLN A 40 0.96 -10.65 -1.44
CA GLN A 40 0.32 -11.02 -0.19
C GLN A 40 0.84 -10.09 0.92
N ALA A 41 0.07 -9.05 1.22
CA ALA A 41 0.39 -7.99 2.18
C ALA A 41 -0.24 -8.20 3.57
N ILE A 42 -0.95 -9.34 3.78
CA ILE A 42 -1.47 -9.68 5.10
C ILE A 42 -0.32 -9.99 6.05
N PRO A 43 -0.28 -9.37 7.24
CA PRO A 43 0.82 -9.54 8.17
C PRO A 43 1.15 -11.00 8.45
N SER A 44 2.34 -11.43 8.05
CA SER A 44 2.85 -12.77 8.33
C SER A 44 4.39 -12.81 8.37
N SER A 45 4.93 -13.64 9.27
CA SER A 45 6.36 -13.83 9.51
C SER A 45 6.59 -15.26 10.01
N GLY A 46 7.80 -15.76 9.92
CA GLY A 46 8.22 -17.06 10.42
C GLY A 46 7.35 -18.22 9.88
N THR A 47 6.92 -19.10 10.76
CA THR A 47 6.12 -20.29 10.40
C THR A 47 4.79 -19.95 9.70
N ARG A 48 4.17 -18.80 10.02
CA ARG A 48 2.94 -18.40 9.35
C ARG A 48 3.20 -18.02 7.89
N LEU A 49 4.30 -17.34 7.62
CA LEU A 49 4.73 -16.96 6.28
C LEU A 49 5.08 -18.22 5.45
N THR A 50 5.96 -19.07 5.98
CA THR A 50 6.40 -20.30 5.26
C THR A 50 5.23 -21.23 4.93
N ARG A 51 4.26 -21.37 5.84
CA ARG A 51 3.05 -22.17 5.61
C ARG A 51 2.22 -21.66 4.43
N GLN A 52 2.11 -20.36 4.24
CA GLN A 52 1.40 -19.79 3.09
C GLN A 52 2.20 -19.99 1.78
N ILE A 53 3.50 -19.73 1.82
CA ILE A 53 4.39 -19.97 0.66
C ILE A 53 4.32 -21.42 0.20
N ASP A 54 4.37 -22.38 1.14
CA ASP A 54 4.30 -23.81 0.84
C ASP A 54 2.94 -24.21 0.27
N ALA A 55 1.84 -23.66 0.79
CA ALA A 55 0.51 -23.94 0.27
C ALA A 55 0.32 -23.42 -1.17
N VAL A 56 0.82 -22.22 -1.47
CA VAL A 56 0.80 -21.66 -2.83
C VAL A 56 1.68 -22.48 -3.76
N ARG A 57 2.87 -22.91 -3.30
CA ARG A 57 3.75 -23.79 -4.08
C ARG A 57 3.09 -25.14 -4.38
N ALA A 58 2.48 -25.75 -3.39
CA ALA A 58 1.79 -27.04 -3.53
C ALA A 58 0.58 -26.97 -4.48
N SER A 59 -0.06 -25.82 -4.59
CA SER A 59 -1.17 -25.58 -5.52
C SER A 59 -0.74 -25.32 -6.97
N GLY A 60 0.57 -25.15 -7.23
CA GLY A 60 1.10 -24.87 -8.57
C GLY A 60 1.03 -23.42 -9.03
N TYR A 61 0.69 -22.49 -8.13
CA TYR A 61 0.49 -21.07 -8.45
C TYR A 61 1.59 -20.14 -7.92
N SER A 62 2.82 -20.63 -7.76
CA SER A 62 3.95 -19.86 -7.22
C SER A 62 4.25 -18.56 -7.97
N GLU A 63 3.95 -18.49 -9.27
CA GLU A 63 4.18 -17.30 -10.09
C GLU A 63 3.08 -16.23 -9.96
N ARG A 64 1.97 -16.57 -9.28
CA ARG A 64 0.81 -15.68 -9.13
C ARG A 64 0.85 -14.86 -7.84
N PHE A 65 1.73 -15.20 -6.92
CA PHE A 65 1.84 -14.52 -5.63
C PHE A 65 3.29 -14.25 -5.27
N VAL A 66 3.50 -13.09 -4.66
CA VAL A 66 4.72 -12.77 -3.92
C VAL A 66 4.35 -12.40 -2.48
N PHE A 67 5.23 -12.67 -1.53
CA PHE A 67 4.95 -12.50 -0.11
C PHE A 67 5.81 -11.40 0.48
N PHE A 68 5.20 -10.53 1.26
CA PHE A 68 5.89 -9.55 2.07
C PHE A 68 5.89 -10.01 3.53
N ALA A 69 7.02 -9.80 4.20
CA ALA A 69 7.18 -10.13 5.62
C ALA A 69 6.60 -9.02 6.50
N SER A 70 5.95 -9.39 7.60
CA SER A 70 5.55 -8.44 8.63
C SER A 70 6.63 -8.27 9.70
N LEU A 71 6.67 -7.10 10.33
CA LEU A 71 7.56 -6.78 11.44
C LEU A 71 6.81 -6.85 12.78
N ASP A 72 7.45 -7.42 13.80
CA ASP A 72 6.95 -7.36 15.17
C ASP A 72 7.36 -6.03 15.81
N LEU A 73 6.49 -5.04 15.69
CA LEU A 73 6.70 -3.68 16.20
C LEU A 73 6.06 -3.43 17.59
N GLU A 74 5.55 -4.47 18.24
CA GLU A 74 5.00 -4.34 19.59
C GLU A 74 6.13 -4.35 20.63
N ASN A 75 5.97 -3.50 21.65
CA ASN A 75 6.92 -3.44 22.77
C ASN A 75 8.39 -3.25 22.35
N VAL A 76 8.64 -2.42 21.36
CA VAL A 76 9.98 -2.06 20.91
C VAL A 76 10.77 -1.42 22.09
N GLY A 77 11.98 -1.89 22.29
CA GLY A 77 12.91 -1.39 23.30
C GLY A 77 14.35 -1.67 22.88
N PRO A 78 15.34 -1.41 23.75
CA PRO A 78 16.75 -1.60 23.39
C PRO A 78 17.04 -3.00 22.87
N GLY A 79 17.65 -3.10 21.66
CA GLY A 79 17.97 -4.35 20.98
C GLY A 79 16.83 -4.96 20.14
N SER A 80 15.63 -4.39 20.15
CA SER A 80 14.51 -4.88 19.34
C SER A 80 14.79 -4.76 17.85
N GLY A 81 15.40 -3.66 17.40
CA GLY A 81 15.72 -3.45 16.00
C GLY A 81 16.60 -4.55 15.44
N ALA A 82 17.66 -4.93 16.15
CA ALA A 82 18.54 -6.03 15.72
C ALA A 82 17.80 -7.38 15.65
N ARG A 83 16.92 -7.67 16.59
CA ARG A 83 16.08 -8.89 16.61
C ARG A 83 15.10 -8.90 15.42
N ILE A 84 14.46 -7.77 15.15
CA ILE A 84 13.51 -7.61 14.04
C ILE A 84 14.25 -7.77 12.70
N ALA A 85 15.42 -7.15 12.55
CA ALA A 85 16.24 -7.27 11.35
C ALA A 85 16.69 -8.72 11.11
N ALA A 86 17.08 -9.44 12.15
CA ALA A 86 17.44 -10.86 12.03
C ALA A 86 16.24 -11.73 11.59
N GLN A 87 15.06 -11.52 12.16
CA GLN A 87 13.83 -12.21 11.73
C GLN A 87 13.48 -11.88 10.28
N LEU A 88 13.64 -10.62 9.88
CA LEU A 88 13.44 -10.20 8.50
C LEU A 88 14.35 -10.97 7.54
N GLU A 89 15.64 -11.11 7.86
CA GLU A 89 16.58 -11.88 7.03
C GLU A 89 16.15 -13.36 6.90
N GLU A 90 15.67 -13.97 7.98
CA GLU A 90 15.11 -15.32 7.94
C GLU A 90 13.88 -15.41 7.04
N ASP A 91 12.96 -14.45 7.12
CA ASP A 91 11.75 -14.39 6.29
C ASP A 91 12.10 -14.20 4.80
N ILE A 92 13.11 -13.39 4.48
CA ILE A 92 13.58 -13.21 3.10
C ILE A 92 14.24 -14.49 2.57
N GLN A 93 15.00 -15.20 3.40
CA GLN A 93 15.55 -16.52 3.04
C GLN A 93 14.45 -17.56 2.82
N ALA A 94 13.35 -17.48 3.58
CA ALA A 94 12.19 -18.34 3.43
C ALA A 94 11.36 -18.06 2.18
N GLY A 95 11.54 -16.88 1.54
CA GLY A 95 10.91 -16.56 0.26
C GLY A 95 10.10 -15.26 0.23
N ALA A 96 10.08 -14.46 1.29
CA ALA A 96 9.55 -13.11 1.22
C ALA A 96 10.42 -12.22 0.31
N VAL A 97 9.83 -11.19 -0.29
CA VAL A 97 10.50 -10.30 -1.26
C VAL A 97 10.32 -8.82 -0.94
N GLY A 98 9.77 -8.51 0.22
CA GLY A 98 9.53 -7.15 0.69
C GLY A 98 9.05 -7.16 2.14
N ILE A 99 8.84 -5.98 2.68
CA ILE A 99 8.27 -5.74 4.01
C ILE A 99 6.89 -5.10 3.86
N GLY A 100 5.88 -5.58 4.57
CA GLY A 100 4.59 -4.92 4.69
C GLY A 100 3.37 -5.80 4.34
N GLU A 101 2.23 -5.23 4.32
CA GLU A 101 1.93 -3.83 4.67
C GLU A 101 2.26 -3.56 6.15
N ILE A 102 3.11 -2.58 6.46
CA ILE A 102 3.30 -2.13 7.82
C ILE A 102 2.05 -1.36 8.22
N GLN A 103 1.33 -1.88 9.20
CA GLN A 103 0.01 -1.39 9.59
C GLN A 103 0.04 0.03 10.17
N LYS A 104 -1.03 0.78 9.97
CA LYS A 104 -1.21 2.16 10.44
C LYS A 104 -1.04 2.37 11.94
N SER A 105 -1.12 1.31 12.75
CA SER A 105 -0.81 1.37 14.18
C SER A 105 0.61 1.81 14.46
N PHE A 106 1.56 1.49 13.58
CA PHE A 106 2.93 2.01 13.64
C PHE A 106 2.93 3.53 13.48
N GLY A 107 3.52 4.22 14.42
CA GLY A 107 3.48 5.68 14.52
C GLY A 107 2.19 6.24 15.16
N LEU A 108 1.04 5.60 14.99
CA LEU A 108 -0.25 6.11 15.48
C LEU A 108 -0.57 5.65 16.92
N THR A 109 -0.52 4.35 17.17
CA THR A 109 -0.96 3.78 18.47
C THR A 109 0.02 2.81 19.10
N THR A 110 0.95 2.25 18.34
CA THR A 110 1.94 1.29 18.84
C THR A 110 2.80 1.91 19.94
N ARG A 111 3.05 1.12 21.00
CA ARG A 111 3.81 1.57 22.19
C ARG A 111 5.12 0.81 22.32
N LYS A 112 6.11 1.52 22.87
CA LYS A 112 7.40 0.98 23.32
C LYS A 112 7.26 0.31 24.69
N VAL A 113 8.29 -0.42 25.11
CA VAL A 113 8.34 -1.08 26.42
C VAL A 113 8.20 -0.10 27.60
N ASP A 114 8.57 1.16 27.42
CA ASP A 114 8.44 2.22 28.43
C ASP A 114 7.07 2.92 28.41
N GLY A 115 6.14 2.47 27.56
CA GLY A 115 4.80 3.01 27.39
C GLY A 115 4.71 4.25 26.48
N SER A 116 5.83 4.80 26.03
CA SER A 116 5.84 5.91 25.05
C SER A 116 5.35 5.44 23.68
N ARG A 117 4.90 6.36 22.82
CA ARG A 117 4.52 6.06 21.45
C ARG A 117 5.77 5.68 20.65
N LEU A 118 5.68 4.60 19.87
CA LEU A 118 6.70 4.25 18.89
C LEU A 118 6.57 5.18 17.68
N LYS A 119 7.51 6.11 17.52
CA LYS A 119 7.54 7.04 16.39
C LYS A 119 7.97 6.32 15.11
N LEU A 120 7.57 6.85 13.95
CA LEU A 120 7.97 6.30 12.66
C LEU A 120 9.50 6.38 12.45
N ASP A 121 10.12 7.47 12.90
CA ASP A 121 11.55 7.74 12.81
C ASP A 121 12.34 7.31 14.06
N ASP A 122 11.82 6.37 14.86
CA ASP A 122 12.50 5.88 16.07
C ASP A 122 13.84 5.22 15.69
N PRO A 123 14.97 5.69 16.26
CA PRO A 123 16.30 5.21 15.89
C PRO A 123 16.54 3.73 16.22
N GLU A 124 15.76 3.13 17.11
CA GLU A 124 15.85 1.70 17.40
C GLU A 124 15.55 0.84 16.16
N LEU A 125 14.77 1.37 15.20
CA LEU A 125 14.39 0.67 13.99
C LEU A 125 15.29 0.95 12.78
N ASP A 126 16.28 1.83 12.89
CA ASP A 126 17.16 2.19 11.77
C ASP A 126 17.79 0.96 11.12
N VAL A 127 18.30 0.04 11.92
CA VAL A 127 18.92 -1.20 11.43
C VAL A 127 17.96 -2.08 10.60
N VAL A 128 16.66 -1.99 10.82
CA VAL A 128 15.66 -2.71 10.03
C VAL A 128 15.57 -2.12 8.63
N TRP A 129 15.52 -0.79 8.53
CA TRP A 129 15.44 -0.08 7.27
C TRP A 129 16.73 -0.19 6.47
N GLU A 130 17.88 -0.08 7.13
CA GLU A 130 19.20 -0.33 6.54
C GLU A 130 19.32 -1.77 6.01
N THR A 131 18.77 -2.75 6.73
CA THR A 131 18.71 -4.14 6.27
C THR A 131 17.84 -4.29 5.02
N ALA A 132 16.68 -3.62 4.96
CA ALA A 132 15.84 -3.61 3.76
C ALA A 132 16.58 -3.01 2.55
N GLY A 133 17.28 -1.89 2.72
CA GLY A 133 18.13 -1.29 1.68
C GLY A 133 19.23 -2.22 1.20
N ARG A 134 19.98 -2.84 2.12
CA ARG A 134 21.03 -3.80 1.81
C ARG A 134 20.53 -5.05 1.07
N LEU A 135 19.33 -5.49 1.37
CA LEU A 135 18.67 -6.63 0.71
C LEU A 135 17.93 -6.24 -0.58
N GLU A 136 17.96 -4.94 -0.93
CA GLU A 136 17.27 -4.39 -2.10
C GLU A 136 15.78 -4.77 -2.18
N ILE A 137 15.10 -4.77 -1.02
CA ILE A 137 13.68 -5.12 -0.92
C ILE A 137 12.83 -3.88 -0.60
N PRO A 138 11.60 -3.76 -1.17
CA PRO A 138 10.73 -2.63 -0.89
C PRO A 138 10.14 -2.71 0.53
N VAL A 139 9.93 -1.54 1.13
CA VAL A 139 9.21 -1.35 2.39
C VAL A 139 7.87 -0.69 2.09
N PHE A 140 6.79 -1.44 2.27
CA PHE A 140 5.42 -0.98 2.06
C PHE A 140 4.82 -0.52 3.37
N ILE A 141 4.60 0.80 3.50
CA ILE A 141 4.24 1.44 4.76
C ILE A 141 2.89 2.18 4.68
N HIS A 142 2.00 1.85 5.61
CA HIS A 142 0.73 2.53 5.84
C HIS A 142 0.87 3.50 7.03
N THR A 143 0.97 4.80 6.76
CA THR A 143 1.15 5.83 7.79
C THR A 143 -0.17 6.53 8.07
N GLY A 144 -0.74 6.31 9.25
CA GLY A 144 -1.98 6.99 9.65
C GLY A 144 -3.21 6.62 8.83
N ASP A 145 -4.10 7.57 8.67
CA ASP A 145 -5.38 7.49 7.95
C ASP A 145 -5.65 8.80 7.20
N PRO A 146 -6.74 8.95 6.42
CA PRO A 146 -7.09 10.20 5.77
C PRO A 146 -7.02 11.41 6.73
N PRO A 147 -6.53 12.58 6.29
CA PRO A 147 -6.38 13.74 7.18
C PRO A 147 -7.67 14.16 7.85
N GLU A 148 -8.83 13.95 7.20
CA GLU A 148 -10.15 14.24 7.77
C GLU A 148 -10.43 13.46 9.06
N PHE A 149 -9.78 12.32 9.29
CA PHE A 149 -9.92 11.54 10.53
C PHE A 149 -9.24 12.21 11.73
N PHE A 150 -8.33 13.15 11.48
CA PHE A 150 -7.63 13.94 12.48
C PHE A 150 -8.26 15.33 12.71
N GLU A 151 -9.29 15.66 11.94
CA GLU A 151 -10.00 16.93 12.01
C GLU A 151 -11.28 16.81 12.87
N SER A 152 -11.88 17.96 13.17
CA SER A 152 -13.17 18.00 13.88
C SER A 152 -14.28 17.32 13.07
N LEU A 153 -15.11 16.54 13.74
CA LEU A 153 -16.27 15.90 13.14
C LEU A 153 -17.42 16.90 13.07
N ASP A 154 -17.50 17.63 11.98
CA ASP A 154 -18.58 18.60 11.71
C ASP A 154 -19.06 18.50 10.25
N TYR A 155 -19.99 19.38 9.85
CA TYR A 155 -20.58 19.38 8.52
C TYR A 155 -19.60 19.74 7.38
N LYS A 156 -18.41 20.23 7.67
CA LYS A 156 -17.37 20.56 6.69
C LYS A 156 -16.43 19.39 6.46
N ASN A 157 -16.39 18.44 7.38
CA ASN A 157 -15.56 17.27 7.26
C ASN A 157 -16.10 16.34 6.18
N GLU A 158 -15.40 16.16 5.09
CA GLU A 158 -15.87 15.36 3.94
C GLU A 158 -16.05 13.87 4.27
N ARG A 159 -15.47 13.40 5.37
CA ARG A 159 -15.58 12.01 5.87
C ARG A 159 -16.48 11.88 7.11
N TRP A 160 -17.29 12.89 7.40
CA TRP A 160 -18.14 12.92 8.61
C TRP A 160 -19.06 11.70 8.71
N LEU A 161 -19.63 11.25 7.59
CA LEU A 161 -20.53 10.09 7.58
C LEU A 161 -19.81 8.81 7.96
N GLU A 162 -18.61 8.58 7.40
CA GLU A 162 -17.79 7.44 7.74
C GLU A 162 -17.41 7.42 9.22
N MET A 163 -16.98 8.56 9.76
CA MET A 163 -16.62 8.65 11.18
C MET A 163 -17.84 8.59 12.10
N ALA A 164 -19.00 9.03 11.66
CA ALA A 164 -20.25 8.86 12.41
C ALA A 164 -20.68 7.38 12.46
N LEU A 165 -20.46 6.63 11.38
CA LEU A 165 -20.73 5.19 11.31
C LEU A 165 -19.66 4.35 12.04
N PHE A 166 -18.42 4.82 12.04
CA PHE A 166 -17.25 4.14 12.61
C PHE A 166 -16.47 5.08 13.55
N PRO A 167 -16.99 5.37 14.77
CA PRO A 167 -16.39 6.35 15.68
C PRO A 167 -14.93 6.03 16.09
N ASN A 168 -14.52 4.77 16.01
CA ASN A 168 -13.15 4.32 16.29
C ASN A 168 -12.12 4.77 15.23
N ARG A 169 -12.57 5.37 14.11
CA ARG A 169 -11.71 5.95 13.08
C ARG A 169 -11.36 7.42 13.33
N GLN A 170 -11.79 8.02 14.44
CA GLN A 170 -11.48 9.41 14.79
C GLN A 170 -10.18 9.48 15.57
N PHE A 171 -9.25 10.32 15.12
CA PHE A 171 -7.93 10.55 15.73
C PHE A 171 -7.68 12.02 16.07
N ASN A 172 -8.75 12.81 16.24
CA ASN A 172 -8.69 14.25 16.52
C ASN A 172 -8.43 14.61 18.00
N ASP A 173 -8.31 13.61 18.89
CA ASP A 173 -7.92 13.82 20.27
C ASP A 173 -6.39 13.79 20.43
N LEU A 174 -5.76 14.96 20.34
CA LEU A 174 -4.31 15.12 20.43
C LEU A 174 -3.70 14.74 21.80
N SER A 175 -4.53 14.49 22.83
CA SER A 175 -4.05 13.92 24.09
C SER A 175 -3.77 12.41 23.99
N ARG A 176 -4.33 11.76 23.00
CA ARG A 176 -4.25 10.32 22.75
C ARG A 176 -3.48 9.94 21.51
N PHE A 177 -3.57 10.76 20.47
CA PHE A 177 -3.01 10.47 19.15
C PHE A 177 -2.11 11.62 18.69
N PRO A 178 -1.08 11.37 17.89
CA PRO A 178 -0.35 12.42 17.19
C PRO A 178 -1.27 13.09 16.16
N GLY A 179 -0.98 14.36 15.83
CA GLY A 179 -1.65 15.03 14.71
C GLY A 179 -1.21 14.46 13.36
N PHE A 180 -2.03 14.69 12.31
CA PHE A 180 -1.69 14.27 10.95
C PHE A 180 -0.32 14.80 10.50
N ASP A 181 -0.07 16.11 10.65
CA ASP A 181 1.19 16.73 10.24
C ASP A 181 2.40 16.19 11.01
N GLU A 182 2.22 15.80 12.29
CA GLU A 182 3.29 15.19 13.08
C GLU A 182 3.68 13.83 12.49
N LEU A 183 2.68 12.99 12.16
CA LEU A 183 2.91 11.69 11.52
C LEU A 183 3.60 11.82 10.17
N MET A 184 3.14 12.75 9.33
CA MET A 184 3.75 13.01 8.02
C MET A 184 5.19 13.49 8.16
N ALA A 185 5.47 14.36 9.13
CA ALA A 185 6.83 14.83 9.39
C ALA A 185 7.76 13.71 9.90
N GLU A 186 7.27 12.80 10.76
CA GLU A 186 8.03 11.62 11.19
C GLU A 186 8.36 10.69 10.01
N ARG A 187 7.36 10.42 9.14
CA ARG A 187 7.56 9.62 7.92
C ARG A 187 8.58 10.27 6.98
N ASP A 188 8.47 11.56 6.74
CA ASP A 188 9.37 12.27 5.84
C ASP A 188 10.82 12.27 6.37
N ARG A 189 11.02 12.36 7.71
CA ARG A 189 12.36 12.19 8.32
C ARG A 189 12.88 10.78 8.22
N LEU A 190 12.01 9.77 8.42
CA LEU A 190 12.34 8.35 8.23
C LEU A 190 12.86 8.11 6.80
N ILE A 191 12.14 8.57 5.80
CA ILE A 191 12.49 8.43 4.38
C ILE A 191 13.84 9.13 4.09
N ALA A 192 13.99 10.36 4.53
CA ALA A 192 15.21 11.15 4.32
C ALA A 192 16.45 10.52 4.96
N LYS A 193 16.28 9.82 6.09
CA LYS A 193 17.35 9.14 6.81
C LYS A 193 17.82 7.86 6.12
N HIS A 194 16.96 7.23 5.32
CA HIS A 194 17.23 5.93 4.68
C HIS A 194 17.08 6.02 3.15
N PRO A 195 17.99 6.73 2.46
CA PRO A 195 17.92 6.96 1.01
C PRO A 195 18.15 5.70 0.18
N ASP A 196 18.80 4.68 0.73
CA ASP A 196 19.08 3.41 0.05
C ASP A 196 17.92 2.40 0.17
N THR A 197 16.89 2.74 0.95
CA THR A 197 15.70 1.90 1.14
C THR A 197 14.62 2.31 0.15
N THR A 198 14.05 1.36 -0.59
CA THR A 198 12.90 1.61 -1.47
C THR A 198 11.62 1.67 -0.64
N TRP A 199 10.99 2.84 -0.60
CA TRP A 199 9.75 3.06 0.12
C TRP A 199 8.55 3.04 -0.81
N VAL A 200 7.47 2.37 -0.39
CA VAL A 200 6.15 2.41 -1.05
C VAL A 200 5.14 2.93 -0.05
N LEU A 201 4.55 4.07 -0.33
CA LEU A 201 3.55 4.70 0.53
C LEU A 201 2.16 4.16 0.18
N ALA A 202 1.52 3.48 1.13
CA ALA A 202 0.14 3.05 0.99
C ALA A 202 -0.79 4.25 0.81
N HIS A 203 -1.85 4.08 0.00
CA HIS A 203 -2.89 5.10 -0.21
C HIS A 203 -2.34 6.46 -0.67
N MET A 204 -1.31 6.44 -1.54
CA MET A 204 -0.59 7.65 -1.98
C MET A 204 -0.10 8.52 -0.80
N GLY A 205 0.24 7.88 0.32
CA GLY A 205 0.72 8.53 1.53
C GLY A 205 -0.27 9.50 2.16
N TRP A 206 -1.56 9.33 1.88
CA TRP A 206 -2.67 10.21 2.28
C TRP A 206 -2.51 11.66 1.80
N HIS A 207 -1.92 11.85 0.61
CA HIS A 207 -1.82 13.16 -0.06
C HIS A 207 -2.69 13.25 -1.31
N THR A 208 -3.76 12.45 -1.41
CA THR A 208 -4.62 12.44 -2.61
C THR A 208 -5.38 13.73 -2.82
N GLN A 209 -5.76 14.44 -1.76
CA GLN A 209 -6.32 15.79 -1.85
C GLN A 209 -5.24 16.88 -2.02
N ASN A 210 -3.95 16.53 -1.93
CA ASN A 210 -2.81 17.42 -2.15
C ASN A 210 -1.70 16.72 -2.95
N LEU A 211 -2.01 16.31 -4.18
CA LEU A 211 -1.07 15.63 -5.07
C LEU A 211 0.21 16.45 -5.33
N ALA A 212 0.14 17.79 -5.27
CA ALA A 212 1.31 18.64 -5.39
C ALA A 212 2.34 18.33 -4.29
N ARG A 213 1.88 18.12 -3.04
CA ARG A 213 2.77 17.74 -1.92
C ARG A 213 3.40 16.36 -2.12
N LEU A 214 2.63 15.39 -2.64
CA LEU A 214 3.21 14.09 -3.00
C LEU A 214 4.25 14.21 -4.10
N GLY A 215 4.02 15.10 -5.08
CA GLY A 215 5.01 15.41 -6.13
C GLY A 215 6.32 15.98 -5.57
N GLU A 216 6.25 16.86 -4.58
CA GLU A 216 7.44 17.38 -3.89
C GLU A 216 8.22 16.24 -3.19
N ILE A 217 7.52 15.29 -2.57
CA ILE A 217 8.15 14.11 -1.94
C ILE A 217 8.87 13.27 -3.00
N PHE A 218 8.23 13.00 -4.14
CA PHE A 218 8.84 12.26 -5.24
C PHE A 218 10.07 12.98 -5.83
N ASP A 219 9.99 14.32 -5.99
CA ASP A 219 11.09 15.11 -6.54
C ASP A 219 12.30 15.16 -5.57
N GLN A 220 12.06 15.11 -4.25
CA GLN A 220 13.10 15.12 -3.21
C GLN A 220 13.70 13.73 -2.94
N HIS A 221 12.89 12.66 -3.10
CA HIS A 221 13.25 11.31 -2.70
C HIS A 221 13.06 10.32 -3.87
N PRO A 222 14.13 10.05 -4.66
CA PRO A 222 14.05 9.14 -5.82
C PRO A 222 13.74 7.68 -5.45
N ASN A 223 13.89 7.30 -4.21
CA ASN A 223 13.62 5.97 -3.66
C ASN A 223 12.16 5.78 -3.14
N VAL A 224 11.29 6.80 -3.30
CA VAL A 224 9.90 6.74 -2.85
C VAL A 224 8.96 6.45 -4.00
N HIS A 225 8.04 5.53 -3.79
CA HIS A 225 6.91 5.17 -4.64
C HIS A 225 5.61 5.31 -3.83
N ALA A 226 4.47 5.26 -4.50
CA ALA A 226 3.17 5.24 -3.83
C ALA A 226 2.20 4.30 -4.56
N GLU A 227 1.26 3.70 -3.81
CA GLU A 227 0.24 2.85 -4.40
C GLU A 227 -1.18 3.45 -4.20
N VAL A 228 -2.13 2.98 -5.03
CA VAL A 228 -3.42 3.65 -5.23
C VAL A 228 -4.60 2.97 -4.51
N GLY A 229 -4.35 2.07 -3.57
CA GLY A 229 -5.40 1.36 -2.84
C GLY A 229 -6.35 2.31 -2.10
N ALA A 230 -7.63 2.05 -2.19
CA ALA A 230 -8.71 2.70 -1.44
C ALA A 230 -8.81 4.23 -1.55
N ILE A 231 -8.28 4.86 -2.63
CA ILE A 231 -8.25 6.34 -2.77
C ILE A 231 -8.92 6.87 -4.05
N LEU A 232 -9.67 6.05 -4.75
CA LEU A 232 -10.34 6.47 -6.01
C LEU A 232 -11.28 7.65 -5.83
N TYR A 233 -11.90 7.80 -4.66
CA TYR A 233 -12.82 8.89 -4.36
C TYR A 233 -12.15 10.27 -4.47
N ASP A 234 -10.86 10.37 -4.19
CA ASP A 234 -10.11 11.62 -4.37
C ASP A 234 -9.59 11.79 -5.80
N LEU A 235 -9.08 10.74 -6.41
CA LEU A 235 -8.59 10.80 -7.80
C LEU A 235 -9.73 11.12 -8.77
N GLY A 236 -10.86 10.42 -8.64
CA GLY A 236 -11.99 10.56 -9.54
C GLY A 236 -12.72 11.91 -9.47
N ARG A 237 -12.56 12.70 -8.40
CA ARG A 237 -13.13 14.05 -8.32
C ARG A 237 -12.21 15.16 -8.86
N GLN A 238 -10.95 14.84 -9.16
CA GLN A 238 -9.97 15.75 -9.74
C GLN A 238 -9.25 15.16 -10.98
N PRO A 239 -9.97 14.60 -11.97
CA PRO A 239 -9.43 13.73 -13.00
C PRO A 239 -8.36 14.41 -13.86
N ARG A 240 -8.48 15.71 -14.12
CA ARG A 240 -7.51 16.46 -14.95
C ARG A 240 -6.15 16.56 -14.28
N PHE A 241 -6.12 17.04 -13.04
CA PHE A 241 -4.85 17.16 -12.31
C PHE A 241 -4.27 15.78 -11.96
N ALA A 242 -5.13 14.82 -11.59
CA ALA A 242 -4.70 13.44 -11.36
C ALA A 242 -4.06 12.82 -12.61
N ARG A 243 -4.65 13.01 -13.81
CA ARG A 243 -4.05 12.56 -15.07
C ARG A 243 -2.67 13.18 -15.31
N GLU A 244 -2.53 14.49 -15.13
CA GLU A 244 -1.23 15.19 -15.27
C GLU A 244 -0.21 14.65 -14.28
N PHE A 245 -0.60 14.44 -13.02
CA PHE A 245 0.23 13.87 -11.97
C PHE A 245 0.70 12.46 -12.31
N PHE A 246 -0.22 11.57 -12.70
CA PHE A 246 0.11 10.19 -13.09
C PHE A 246 1.01 10.13 -14.33
N THR A 247 0.84 11.06 -15.26
CA THR A 247 1.70 11.16 -16.44
C THR A 247 3.11 11.60 -16.07
N LYS A 248 3.24 12.62 -15.20
CA LYS A 248 4.54 13.14 -14.74
C LYS A 248 5.32 12.11 -13.91
N TYR A 249 4.62 11.38 -13.03
CA TYR A 249 5.24 10.44 -12.09
C TYR A 249 4.86 8.98 -12.39
N SER A 250 4.69 8.66 -13.67
CA SER A 250 4.24 7.32 -14.08
C SER A 250 5.16 6.20 -13.63
N ASP A 251 6.45 6.47 -13.42
CA ASP A 251 7.47 5.55 -12.95
C ASP A 251 7.51 5.38 -11.41
N ARG A 252 6.61 6.06 -10.68
CA ARG A 252 6.61 6.13 -9.20
C ARG A 252 5.31 5.61 -8.57
N ILE A 253 4.30 5.33 -9.37
CA ILE A 253 2.96 4.96 -8.92
C ILE A 253 2.72 3.48 -9.22
N LEU A 254 2.22 2.73 -8.23
CA LEU A 254 1.88 1.32 -8.34
C LEU A 254 0.37 1.11 -8.20
N PHE A 255 -0.15 0.12 -8.92
CA PHE A 255 -1.51 -0.35 -8.67
C PHE A 255 -1.56 -1.15 -7.38
N GLY A 256 -2.59 -0.90 -6.58
CA GLY A 256 -2.99 -1.68 -5.42
C GLY A 256 -4.47 -1.50 -5.15
N LYS A 257 -5.12 -2.53 -4.59
CA LYS A 257 -6.56 -2.48 -4.33
C LYS A 257 -6.89 -2.31 -2.85
N ASP A 258 -6.04 -2.77 -1.96
CA ASP A 258 -6.26 -2.97 -0.53
C ASP A 258 -7.15 -4.22 -0.28
N SER A 259 -8.40 -4.08 0.08
CA SER A 259 -9.29 -5.23 0.31
C SER A 259 -9.52 -6.04 -0.98
N PHE A 260 -9.28 -7.35 -0.96
CA PHE A 260 -9.58 -8.23 -2.09
C PHE A 260 -11.08 -8.50 -2.20
N ARG A 261 -11.75 -7.65 -2.96
CA ARG A 261 -13.16 -7.74 -3.34
C ARG A 261 -13.27 -7.61 -4.85
N PRO A 262 -13.40 -8.72 -5.57
CA PRO A 262 -13.38 -8.74 -7.05
C PRO A 262 -14.36 -7.76 -7.69
N GLU A 263 -15.54 -7.58 -7.09
CA GLU A 263 -16.59 -6.67 -7.57
C GLU A 263 -16.23 -5.19 -7.51
N GLU A 264 -15.20 -4.81 -6.75
CA GLU A 264 -14.77 -3.42 -6.61
C GLU A 264 -13.68 -3.02 -7.63
N TYR A 265 -12.91 -3.97 -8.18
CA TYR A 265 -11.83 -3.68 -9.15
C TYR A 265 -12.30 -2.95 -10.41
N PRO A 266 -13.48 -3.26 -11.00
CA PRO A 266 -13.98 -2.55 -12.17
C PRO A 266 -14.08 -1.03 -12.01
N TYR A 267 -14.23 -0.52 -10.79
CA TYR A 267 -14.23 0.92 -10.54
C TYR A 267 -12.85 1.54 -10.73
N TYR A 268 -11.77 0.81 -10.42
CA TYR A 268 -10.40 1.23 -10.72
C TYR A 268 -10.17 1.30 -12.23
N TRP A 269 -10.60 0.28 -12.96
CA TRP A 269 -10.51 0.28 -14.42
C TRP A 269 -11.30 1.44 -15.01
N ARG A 270 -12.49 1.73 -14.50
CA ARG A 270 -13.30 2.84 -14.97
C ARG A 270 -12.63 4.18 -14.73
N VAL A 271 -12.08 4.42 -13.54
CA VAL A 271 -11.39 5.67 -13.23
C VAL A 271 -10.11 5.84 -14.04
N PHE A 272 -9.33 4.77 -14.22
CA PHE A 272 -8.01 4.89 -14.86
C PHE A 272 -8.08 4.85 -16.40
N GLU A 273 -8.95 4.03 -16.97
CA GLU A 273 -8.94 3.67 -18.39
C GLU A 273 -9.95 4.40 -19.25
N THR A 274 -10.93 5.09 -18.65
CA THR A 274 -12.03 5.72 -19.39
C THR A 274 -12.11 7.21 -19.13
N ALA A 275 -12.84 7.92 -20.03
CA ALA A 275 -13.25 9.31 -19.87
C ALA A 275 -14.72 9.41 -19.40
N ASP A 276 -15.25 8.37 -18.75
CA ASP A 276 -16.60 8.36 -18.21
C ASP A 276 -16.82 9.47 -17.19
N GLU A 277 -18.00 10.04 -17.17
CA GLU A 277 -18.35 11.14 -16.29
C GLU A 277 -19.50 10.79 -15.37
N TYR A 278 -19.49 11.39 -14.17
CA TYR A 278 -20.63 11.47 -13.25
C TYR A 278 -21.15 10.10 -12.79
N PHE A 279 -20.27 9.24 -12.27
CA PHE A 279 -20.63 7.93 -11.73
C PHE A 279 -20.35 7.80 -10.23
N ASP A 280 -21.04 6.86 -9.58
CA ASP A 280 -20.92 6.65 -8.14
C ASP A 280 -19.65 5.87 -7.79
N TYR A 281 -19.11 6.15 -6.60
CA TYR A 281 -18.13 5.31 -5.95
C TYR A 281 -18.82 4.09 -5.34
N TYR A 282 -18.10 2.99 -5.18
CA TYR A 282 -18.67 1.72 -4.69
C TYR A 282 -18.94 1.68 -3.16
N ARG A 283 -18.49 2.70 -2.41
CA ARG A 283 -18.75 2.83 -0.97
C ARG A 283 -19.39 4.16 -0.67
N ASP A 284 -20.71 4.17 -0.48
CA ASP A 284 -21.52 5.38 -0.31
C ASP A 284 -21.05 6.27 0.86
N TYR A 285 -20.49 5.66 1.92
CA TYR A 285 -20.03 6.41 3.09
C TYR A 285 -18.63 7.02 2.93
N HIS A 286 -17.86 6.66 1.87
CA HIS A 286 -16.56 7.28 1.58
C HIS A 286 -16.68 8.55 0.76
N ALA A 287 -17.62 8.58 -0.19
CA ALA A 287 -17.78 9.70 -1.11
C ALA A 287 -19.26 9.87 -1.50
N PHE A 288 -19.80 11.02 -1.22
CA PHE A 288 -21.16 11.42 -1.66
C PHE A 288 -21.10 12.38 -2.85
N TRP A 289 -19.99 12.49 -3.52
CA TRP A 289 -19.80 13.15 -4.81
C TRP A 289 -19.63 12.13 -5.92
N LYS A 290 -19.78 12.58 -7.15
CA LYS A 290 -19.57 11.73 -8.35
C LYS A 290 -18.11 11.70 -8.75
N LEU A 291 -17.72 10.59 -9.38
CA LEU A 291 -16.39 10.38 -9.91
C LEU A 291 -16.38 10.57 -11.43
N TYR A 292 -15.18 10.79 -11.95
CA TYR A 292 -14.86 10.97 -13.37
C TYR A 292 -13.62 10.16 -13.72
N GLY A 293 -13.59 9.62 -14.93
CA GLY A 293 -12.45 8.90 -15.46
C GLY A 293 -11.28 9.81 -15.79
N MET A 294 -10.08 9.32 -15.59
CA MET A 294 -8.82 10.02 -15.90
C MET A 294 -8.35 9.80 -17.33
N ASP A 295 -8.85 8.76 -18.02
CA ASP A 295 -8.44 8.37 -19.37
C ASP A 295 -6.91 8.35 -19.52
N LEU A 296 -6.23 7.58 -18.66
CA LEU A 296 -4.77 7.52 -18.65
C LEU A 296 -4.22 6.96 -19.97
N PRO A 297 -3.10 7.51 -20.48
CA PRO A 297 -2.41 6.95 -21.65
C PRO A 297 -1.96 5.51 -21.41
N ASN A 298 -1.87 4.70 -22.45
CA ASN A 298 -1.51 3.28 -22.34
C ASN A 298 -0.11 3.04 -21.78
N ASP A 299 0.85 3.90 -22.05
CA ASP A 299 2.20 3.86 -21.48
C ASP A 299 2.18 4.12 -19.97
N VAL A 300 1.39 5.09 -19.50
CA VAL A 300 1.17 5.35 -18.09
C VAL A 300 0.48 4.17 -17.41
N LEU A 301 -0.58 3.62 -18.03
CA LEU A 301 -1.27 2.43 -17.51
C LEU A 301 -0.33 1.24 -17.34
N ARG A 302 0.56 0.98 -18.33
CA ARG A 302 1.55 -0.12 -18.25
C ARG A 302 2.51 0.08 -17.07
N GLN A 303 3.00 1.30 -16.84
CA GLN A 303 3.88 1.58 -15.70
C GLN A 303 3.16 1.36 -14.37
N VAL A 304 1.94 1.92 -14.21
CA VAL A 304 1.15 1.82 -12.98
C VAL A 304 0.70 0.37 -12.72
N TYR A 305 0.25 -0.34 -13.75
CA TYR A 305 -0.33 -1.68 -13.58
C TYR A 305 0.72 -2.76 -13.31
N PHE A 306 1.90 -2.66 -13.92
CA PHE A 306 2.91 -3.70 -13.75
C PHE A 306 4.37 -3.22 -13.82
N GLY A 307 4.71 -2.28 -14.68
CA GLY A 307 6.11 -1.93 -14.96
C GLY A 307 6.89 -1.54 -13.71
N ASN A 308 6.30 -0.71 -12.85
CA ASN A 308 6.94 -0.27 -11.62
C ASN A 308 7.09 -1.42 -10.61
N ALA A 309 6.05 -2.25 -10.44
CA ALA A 309 6.10 -3.39 -9.52
C ALA A 309 7.15 -4.42 -9.97
N LEU A 310 7.23 -4.73 -11.27
CA LEU A 310 8.25 -5.62 -11.82
C LEU A 310 9.68 -5.10 -11.61
N ARG A 311 9.87 -3.77 -11.58
CA ARG A 311 11.16 -3.14 -11.36
C ARG A 311 11.62 -3.18 -9.92
N ILE A 312 10.70 -2.96 -8.95
CA ILE A 312 11.07 -2.78 -7.53
C ILE A 312 10.92 -4.05 -6.69
N ILE A 313 10.18 -5.06 -7.15
CA ILE A 313 10.02 -6.32 -6.41
C ILE A 313 11.04 -7.33 -6.91
N PRO A 314 12.02 -7.74 -6.10
CA PRO A 314 12.99 -8.73 -6.52
C PRO A 314 12.32 -10.10 -6.74
N ARG A 315 12.81 -10.86 -7.71
CA ARG A 315 12.36 -12.24 -7.98
C ARG A 315 10.87 -12.38 -8.36
N ILE A 316 10.17 -11.28 -8.69
CA ILE A 316 8.81 -11.36 -9.21
C ILE A 316 8.82 -12.01 -10.61
N SER A 317 7.85 -12.89 -10.88
CA SER A 317 7.70 -13.48 -12.21
C SER A 317 7.28 -12.43 -13.23
N THR A 318 7.94 -12.43 -14.39
CA THR A 318 7.56 -11.61 -15.54
C THR A 318 6.64 -12.35 -16.52
N ALA A 319 6.32 -13.62 -16.23
CA ALA A 319 5.45 -14.43 -17.06
C ALA A 319 4.03 -13.83 -17.15
N GLY A 320 3.50 -13.76 -18.36
CA GLY A 320 2.16 -13.20 -18.62
C GLY A 320 2.11 -11.68 -18.75
N PHE A 321 3.23 -10.97 -18.60
CA PHE A 321 3.32 -9.55 -18.90
C PHE A 321 3.87 -9.31 -20.31
N PRO A 322 3.37 -8.30 -21.05
CA PRO A 322 3.92 -7.93 -22.34
C PRO A 322 5.35 -7.41 -22.19
N GLU A 323 6.20 -7.64 -23.19
CA GLU A 323 7.51 -7.02 -23.25
C GLU A 323 7.39 -5.49 -23.19
N SER A 324 8.25 -4.86 -22.41
CA SER A 324 8.27 -3.41 -22.18
C SER A 324 8.78 -2.64 -23.40
#